data_5f82110afe76f102c00f5dc3b579d378
#
_entry.id   5f82110afe76f102c00f5dc3b579d378
#
_cell.length_a   1.000
_cell.length_b   1.000
_cell.length_c   1.000
_cell.angle_alpha   90.00
_cell.angle_beta   90.00
_cell.angle_gamma   90.00
#
_symmetry.space_group_name_H-M   'P 1'
#
loop_
_entity.id
_entity.type
_entity.pdbx_description
1 polymer ?
#
loop_
_entity_poly.entity_id
_entity_poly.type
_entity_poly.pdbx_seq_one_letter_code
_entity_poly.pdbx_strand_id
1 'polypeptide(L)'
;FRIDNLQYCNWSRKIFQINRKAGLDAVHVTIVYHEDFAELQNVIDSWKKNFRENSDLIFLGKNYKDIEKAKSENKTAIFFGFQNCSPIEDDISLIEKVHEQGCRFMQLTYNNQSLLATGCYEKNDSGVTNFGREAIKEMNRVGIVIDMSHSAEKSTIDAINISDKPIAIT
;
A
#
# COMPACT_ATOMS: atom_id res chain seq x y z
N PHE A 1 17.67 -7.07 8.52
CA PHE A 1 17.05 -6.17 7.53
C PHE A 1 16.71 -4.83 8.17
N ARG A 2 16.81 -3.74 7.38
CA ARG A 2 16.30 -2.42 7.74
C ARG A 2 15.16 -2.07 6.80
N ILE A 3 14.00 -1.81 7.35
CA ILE A 3 12.76 -1.57 6.60
C ILE A 3 12.14 -0.27 7.12
N ASP A 4 11.77 0.63 6.22
CA ASP A 4 10.94 1.79 6.56
C ASP A 4 9.52 1.52 6.06
N ASN A 5 8.60 1.48 7.00
CA ASN A 5 7.23 1.02 6.73
C ASN A 5 6.27 2.18 6.47
N LEU A 6 6.70 3.23 5.94
CA LEU A 6 6.00 4.19 5.11
C LEU A 6 6.86 5.42 4.84
N GLN A 7 7.19 5.65 3.58
CA GLN A 7 7.78 6.89 3.11
C GLN A 7 6.87 7.61 2.13
N TYR A 8 6.81 8.92 2.29
CA TYR A 8 6.24 9.85 1.33
C TYR A 8 7.19 11.04 1.14
N CYS A 9 7.62 11.27 -0.10
CA CYS A 9 8.52 12.36 -0.43
C CYS A 9 8.52 12.64 -1.95
N ASN A 10 9.20 13.71 -2.35
CA ASN A 10 9.46 13.98 -3.76
C ASN A 10 10.56 13.04 -4.27
N TRP A 11 10.14 11.92 -4.85
CA TRP A 11 11.02 10.85 -5.29
C TRP A 11 12.03 11.31 -6.34
N SER A 12 13.27 11.00 -6.11
CA SER A 12 14.38 11.34 -7.00
C SER A 12 15.57 10.41 -6.75
N ARG A 13 16.50 10.35 -7.70
CA ARG A 13 17.75 9.58 -7.51
C ARG A 13 18.47 9.92 -6.20
N LYS A 14 18.46 11.19 -5.80
CA LYS A 14 19.05 11.64 -4.53
C LYS A 14 18.42 10.94 -3.31
N ILE A 15 17.08 10.81 -3.29
CA ILE A 15 16.37 10.11 -2.21
C ILE A 15 16.73 8.62 -2.21
N PHE A 16 16.77 7.96 -3.36
CA PHE A 16 17.17 6.56 -3.46
C PHE A 16 18.62 6.34 -2.98
N GLN A 17 19.53 7.24 -3.28
CA GLN A 17 20.90 7.23 -2.75
C GLN A 17 20.94 7.41 -1.22
N ILE A 18 20.10 8.30 -0.67
CA ILE A 18 19.99 8.50 0.79
C ILE A 18 19.48 7.22 1.45
N ASN A 19 18.43 6.58 0.91
CA ASN A 19 17.91 5.31 1.42
C ASN A 19 18.99 4.21 1.40
N ARG A 20 19.78 4.12 0.33
CA ARG A 20 20.92 3.18 0.28
C ARG A 20 21.99 3.52 1.30
N LYS A 21 22.37 4.80 1.43
CA LYS A 21 23.35 5.24 2.44
C LYS A 21 22.88 4.94 3.88
N ALA A 22 21.58 5.04 4.14
CA ALA A 22 20.97 4.64 5.40
C ALA A 22 20.90 3.11 5.60
N GLY A 23 21.19 2.33 4.56
CA GLY A 23 21.16 0.86 4.58
C GLY A 23 19.74 0.29 4.60
N LEU A 24 18.77 0.98 4.01
CA LEU A 24 17.39 0.48 3.89
C LEU A 24 17.32 -0.63 2.85
N ASP A 25 16.96 -1.83 3.28
CA ASP A 25 16.74 -2.99 2.42
C ASP A 25 15.38 -2.95 1.73
N ALA A 26 14.38 -2.37 2.40
CA ALA A 26 13.03 -2.19 1.86
C ALA A 26 12.39 -0.89 2.34
N VAL A 27 11.52 -0.34 1.51
CA VAL A 27 10.71 0.83 1.81
C VAL A 27 9.29 0.61 1.29
N HIS A 28 8.29 0.78 2.15
CA HIS A 28 6.90 0.91 1.76
C HIS A 28 6.66 2.36 1.34
N VAL A 29 6.12 2.59 0.17
CA VAL A 29 5.87 3.94 -0.37
C VAL A 29 4.41 4.14 -0.69
N THR A 30 3.88 5.31 -0.35
CA THR A 30 2.55 5.72 -0.77
C THR A 30 2.56 6.12 -2.24
N ILE A 31 1.68 5.50 -3.03
CA ILE A 31 1.49 5.84 -4.45
C ILE A 31 0.07 6.27 -4.79
N VAL A 32 -0.86 6.17 -3.83
CA VAL A 32 -2.26 6.57 -3.97
C VAL A 32 -2.74 7.30 -2.72
N TYR A 33 -3.50 8.38 -2.91
CA TYR A 33 -4.32 9.04 -1.89
C TYR A 33 -5.80 9.08 -2.26
N HIS A 34 -6.12 9.63 -3.44
CA HIS A 34 -7.49 9.80 -3.93
C HIS A 34 -7.63 9.45 -5.41
N GLU A 35 -6.54 9.04 -6.03
CA GLU A 35 -6.51 8.62 -7.43
C GLU A 35 -7.49 7.47 -7.65
N ASP A 36 -8.24 7.52 -8.75
CA ASP A 36 -9.03 6.40 -9.25
C ASP A 36 -8.14 5.37 -9.97
N PHE A 37 -8.76 4.31 -10.50
CA PHE A 37 -8.00 3.25 -11.18
C PHE A 37 -7.31 3.76 -12.46
N ALA A 38 -7.92 4.70 -13.18
CA ALA A 38 -7.33 5.25 -14.40
C ALA A 38 -6.14 6.19 -14.07
N GLU A 39 -6.29 7.03 -13.06
CA GLU A 39 -5.23 7.93 -12.59
C GLU A 39 -4.04 7.15 -12.01
N LEU A 40 -4.29 6.03 -11.31
CA LEU A 40 -3.26 5.13 -10.82
C LEU A 40 -2.31 4.67 -11.93
N GLN A 41 -2.79 4.47 -13.17
CA GLN A 41 -1.94 4.03 -14.27
C GLN A 41 -0.81 5.03 -14.55
N ASN A 42 -1.09 6.34 -14.47
CA ASN A 42 -0.07 7.39 -14.65
C ASN A 42 0.99 7.34 -13.54
N VAL A 43 0.56 7.08 -12.30
CA VAL A 43 1.47 6.94 -11.16
C VAL A 43 2.37 5.72 -11.33
N ILE A 44 1.80 4.58 -11.72
CA ILE A 44 2.56 3.34 -11.98
C ILE A 44 3.58 3.54 -13.11
N ASP A 45 3.20 4.22 -14.20
CA ASP A 45 4.11 4.48 -15.32
C ASP A 45 5.27 5.39 -14.91
N SER A 46 5.02 6.36 -14.05
CA SER A 46 6.07 7.18 -13.44
C SER A 46 7.03 6.32 -12.58
N TRP A 47 6.53 5.36 -11.81
CA TRP A 47 7.36 4.45 -11.04
C TRP A 47 8.13 3.46 -11.92
N LYS A 48 7.55 2.96 -13.01
CA LYS A 48 8.28 2.15 -14.01
C LYS A 48 9.47 2.93 -14.59
N LYS A 49 9.29 4.24 -14.84
CA LYS A 49 10.40 5.13 -15.25
C LYS A 49 11.46 5.22 -14.15
N ASN A 50 11.06 5.48 -12.89
CA ASN A 50 12.00 5.52 -11.76
C ASN A 50 12.82 4.23 -11.64
N PHE A 51 12.19 3.06 -11.77
CA PHE A 51 12.89 1.77 -11.70
C PHE A 51 13.89 1.58 -12.86
N ARG A 52 13.55 1.99 -14.08
CA ARG A 52 14.49 1.91 -15.21
C ARG A 52 15.69 2.83 -15.03
N GLU A 53 15.45 4.08 -14.63
CA GLU A 53 16.50 5.10 -14.50
C GLU A 53 17.39 4.93 -13.27
N ASN A 54 16.93 4.18 -12.26
CA ASN A 54 17.62 3.95 -11.00
C ASN A 54 17.75 2.46 -10.67
N SER A 55 17.85 1.60 -11.69
CA SER A 55 17.94 0.14 -11.54
C SER A 55 19.17 -0.35 -10.76
N ASP A 56 20.17 0.51 -10.62
CA ASP A 56 21.33 0.32 -9.76
C ASP A 56 21.04 0.51 -8.26
N LEU A 57 19.95 1.18 -7.90
CA LEU A 57 19.59 1.55 -6.52
C LEU A 57 18.32 0.90 -6.01
N ILE A 58 17.31 0.75 -6.87
CA ILE A 58 15.97 0.32 -6.48
C ILE A 58 15.35 -0.66 -7.49
N PHE A 59 14.37 -1.41 -7.02
CA PHE A 59 13.46 -2.20 -7.86
C PHE A 59 12.12 -2.43 -7.14
N LEU A 60 11.09 -2.87 -7.88
CA LEU A 60 9.78 -3.18 -7.32
C LEU A 60 9.84 -4.45 -6.46
N GLY A 61 9.54 -4.31 -5.17
CA GLY A 61 9.37 -5.41 -4.22
C GLY A 61 7.94 -5.97 -4.25
N LYS A 62 7.80 -7.29 -4.24
CA LYS A 62 6.52 -7.98 -4.26
C LYS A 62 6.33 -8.98 -3.12
N ASN A 63 7.42 -9.44 -2.50
CA ASN A 63 7.40 -10.41 -1.42
C ASN A 63 8.69 -10.36 -0.60
N TYR A 64 8.78 -11.14 0.48
CA TYR A 64 9.92 -11.13 1.39
C TYR A 64 11.27 -11.51 0.72
N LYS A 65 11.24 -12.36 -0.31
CA LYS A 65 12.47 -12.73 -1.05
C LYS A 65 13.08 -11.53 -1.79
N ASP A 66 12.25 -10.55 -2.14
CA ASP A 66 12.74 -9.30 -2.72
C ASP A 66 13.50 -8.46 -1.69
N ILE A 67 13.17 -8.57 -0.40
CA ILE A 67 13.94 -7.93 0.69
C ILE A 67 15.31 -8.60 0.84
N GLU A 68 15.36 -9.93 0.79
CA GLU A 68 16.62 -10.70 0.80
C GLU A 68 17.49 -10.36 -0.41
N LYS A 69 16.87 -10.30 -1.58
CA LYS A 69 17.53 -9.90 -2.84
C LYS A 69 18.07 -8.47 -2.75
N ALA A 70 17.26 -7.52 -2.26
CA ALA A 70 17.68 -6.13 -2.10
C ALA A 70 18.94 -6.02 -1.24
N LYS A 71 18.96 -6.74 -0.11
CA LYS A 71 20.13 -6.79 0.78
C LYS A 71 21.36 -7.38 0.08
N SER A 72 21.20 -8.50 -0.61
CA SER A 72 22.32 -9.19 -1.31
C SER A 72 22.90 -8.37 -2.47
N GLU A 73 22.04 -7.61 -3.18
CA GLU A 73 22.44 -6.76 -4.30
C GLU A 73 22.79 -5.32 -3.89
N ASN A 74 22.76 -5.00 -2.60
CA ASN A 74 22.94 -3.63 -2.08
C ASN A 74 21.98 -2.61 -2.73
N LYS A 75 20.72 -2.99 -2.90
CA LYS A 75 19.62 -2.17 -3.41
C LYS A 75 18.54 -1.98 -2.36
N THR A 76 17.52 -1.18 -2.68
CA THR A 76 16.30 -1.04 -1.87
C THR A 76 15.10 -1.56 -2.64
N ALA A 77 14.38 -2.52 -2.10
CA ALA A 77 13.11 -2.97 -2.64
C ALA A 77 12.02 -1.95 -2.29
N ILE A 78 11.28 -1.48 -3.28
CA ILE A 78 10.18 -0.53 -3.12
C ILE A 78 8.86 -1.29 -3.15
N PHE A 79 8.10 -1.23 -2.05
CA PHE A 79 6.78 -1.84 -1.92
C PHE A 79 5.70 -0.76 -2.07
N PHE A 80 4.78 -0.97 -2.99
CA PHE A 80 3.68 -0.03 -3.22
C PHE A 80 2.58 -0.19 -2.16
N GLY A 81 2.14 0.94 -1.61
CA GLY A 81 1.00 1.04 -0.74
C GLY A 81 0.05 2.16 -1.11
N PHE A 82 -1.20 1.97 -0.77
CA PHE A 82 -2.28 2.92 -0.99
C PHE A 82 -2.76 3.46 0.36
N GLN A 83 -2.69 4.79 0.54
CA GLN A 83 -3.28 5.44 1.72
C GLN A 83 -4.79 5.66 1.59
N ASN A 84 -5.41 5.02 0.60
CA ASN A 84 -6.85 4.97 0.40
C ASN A 84 -7.21 3.76 -0.47
N CYS A 85 -8.49 3.42 -0.52
CA CYS A 85 -9.01 2.37 -1.39
C CYS A 85 -9.61 2.89 -2.70
N SER A 86 -9.45 4.17 -3.02
CA SER A 86 -10.08 4.81 -4.19
C SER A 86 -9.88 4.07 -5.52
N PRO A 87 -8.71 3.45 -5.83
CA PRO A 87 -8.55 2.73 -7.10
C PRO A 87 -9.38 1.47 -7.26
N ILE A 88 -9.99 0.94 -6.19
CA ILE A 88 -10.89 -0.23 -6.34
C ILE A 88 -12.32 0.18 -6.67
N GLU A 89 -12.64 1.48 -6.57
CA GLU A 89 -13.94 2.04 -6.92
C GLU A 89 -15.08 1.24 -6.26
N ASP A 90 -16.06 0.78 -7.02
CA ASP A 90 -17.14 -0.11 -6.57
C ASP A 90 -17.01 -1.54 -7.19
N ASP A 91 -15.79 -1.90 -7.63
CA ASP A 91 -15.49 -3.18 -8.30
C ASP A 91 -14.42 -3.98 -7.54
N ILE A 92 -14.84 -5.02 -6.83
CA ILE A 92 -13.94 -5.94 -6.09
C ILE A 92 -12.86 -6.55 -6.99
N SER A 93 -13.12 -6.77 -8.29
CA SER A 93 -12.15 -7.38 -9.20
C SER A 93 -10.91 -6.49 -9.43
N LEU A 94 -11.02 -5.19 -9.15
CA LEU A 94 -9.88 -4.27 -9.22
C LEU A 94 -8.82 -4.54 -8.16
N ILE A 95 -9.17 -5.19 -7.05
CA ILE A 95 -8.20 -5.58 -5.99
C ILE A 95 -7.13 -6.52 -6.55
N GLU A 96 -7.51 -7.52 -7.33
CA GLU A 96 -6.55 -8.42 -7.97
C GLU A 96 -5.69 -7.66 -8.99
N LYS A 97 -6.28 -6.78 -9.78
CA LYS A 97 -5.55 -5.97 -10.77
C LYS A 97 -4.50 -5.05 -10.14
N VAL A 98 -4.84 -4.35 -9.04
CA VAL A 98 -3.86 -3.50 -8.35
C VAL A 98 -2.78 -4.34 -7.65
N HIS A 99 -3.11 -5.55 -7.15
CA HIS A 99 -2.12 -6.48 -6.63
C HIS A 99 -1.13 -6.93 -7.72
N GLU A 100 -1.60 -7.28 -8.92
CA GLU A 100 -0.76 -7.64 -10.08
C GLU A 100 0.19 -6.49 -10.46
N GLN A 101 -0.28 -5.24 -10.35
CA GLN A 101 0.50 -4.04 -10.59
C GLN A 101 1.52 -3.72 -9.49
N GLY A 102 1.50 -4.46 -8.39
CA GLY A 102 2.51 -4.36 -7.32
C GLY A 102 2.03 -3.81 -5.99
N CYS A 103 0.75 -3.48 -5.83
CA CYS A 103 0.19 -3.07 -4.53
C CYS A 103 0.35 -4.20 -3.52
N ARG A 104 0.84 -3.88 -2.31
CA ARG A 104 1.02 -4.82 -1.20
C ARG A 104 0.42 -4.35 0.10
N PHE A 105 0.12 -3.07 0.21
CA PHE A 105 -0.56 -2.46 1.35
C PHE A 105 -1.72 -1.60 0.83
N MET A 106 -2.86 -1.65 1.50
CA MET A 106 -4.00 -0.80 1.17
C MET A 106 -4.74 -0.41 2.44
N GLN A 107 -4.90 0.89 2.66
CA GLN A 107 -5.77 1.42 3.70
C GLN A 107 -7.23 1.37 3.24
N LEU A 108 -8.13 1.06 4.17
CA LEU A 108 -9.56 1.04 3.87
C LEU A 108 -10.17 2.45 3.77
N THR A 109 -9.52 3.43 4.40
CA THR A 109 -9.96 4.84 4.44
C THR A 109 -8.76 5.79 4.48
N TYR A 110 -8.99 7.03 4.06
CA TYR A 110 -8.09 8.14 4.34
C TYR A 110 -8.86 9.27 5.02
N ASN A 111 -8.89 9.28 6.36
CA ASN A 111 -9.56 10.20 7.26
C ASN A 111 -11.10 10.17 7.21
N ASN A 112 -11.69 10.20 6.01
CA ASN A 112 -13.14 10.30 5.80
C ASN A 112 -13.76 8.93 5.53
N GLN A 113 -15.11 8.90 5.45
CA GLN A 113 -15.85 7.71 5.03
C GLN A 113 -15.47 7.30 3.61
N SER A 114 -15.14 6.03 3.44
CA SER A 114 -14.98 5.39 2.13
C SER A 114 -16.14 4.42 1.83
N LEU A 115 -16.12 3.78 0.67
CA LEU A 115 -17.06 2.68 0.38
C LEU A 115 -16.80 1.45 1.27
N LEU A 116 -15.59 1.32 1.87
CA LEU A 116 -15.19 0.14 2.64
C LEU A 116 -15.42 0.31 4.14
N ALA A 117 -15.14 1.48 4.70
CA ALA A 117 -15.13 1.68 6.15
C ALA A 117 -15.23 3.16 6.53
N THR A 118 -15.44 3.40 7.81
CA THR A 118 -15.45 4.74 8.40
C THR A 118 -14.03 5.22 8.73
N GLY A 119 -13.71 6.43 8.30
CA GLY A 119 -12.43 7.07 8.59
C GLY A 119 -12.38 7.75 9.96
N CYS A 120 -11.16 8.04 10.44
CA CYS A 120 -10.94 8.54 11.80
C CYS A 120 -11.43 9.98 12.06
N TYR A 121 -11.76 10.74 11.01
CA TYR A 121 -12.32 12.10 11.15
C TYR A 121 -13.86 12.12 11.18
N GLU A 122 -14.48 10.97 10.92
CA GLU A 122 -15.96 10.90 10.94
C GLU A 122 -16.50 10.98 12.36
N LYS A 123 -17.61 11.73 12.51
CA LYS A 123 -18.26 11.91 13.80
C LYS A 123 -18.94 10.62 14.28
N ASN A 124 -19.50 9.85 13.36
CA ASN A 124 -20.20 8.60 13.65
C ASN A 124 -19.45 7.44 13.00
N ASP A 125 -18.92 6.56 13.82
CA ASP A 125 -18.21 5.36 13.36
C ASP A 125 -19.19 4.20 13.16
N SER A 126 -19.54 3.90 11.91
CA SER A 126 -20.39 2.77 11.53
C SER A 126 -19.61 1.48 11.27
N GLY A 127 -18.28 1.52 11.31
CA GLY A 127 -17.44 0.35 11.09
C GLY A 127 -17.23 0.02 9.60
N VAL A 128 -16.94 -1.26 9.33
CA VAL A 128 -16.73 -1.79 7.98
C VAL A 128 -18.07 -2.04 7.29
N THR A 129 -18.22 -1.60 6.04
CA THR A 129 -19.43 -1.80 5.23
C THR A 129 -19.53 -3.27 4.73
N ASN A 130 -20.67 -3.66 4.16
CA ASN A 130 -20.81 -4.96 3.51
C ASN A 130 -19.84 -5.10 2.34
N PHE A 131 -19.66 -4.05 1.53
CA PHE A 131 -18.67 -4.02 0.45
C PHE A 131 -17.25 -4.11 0.99
N GLY A 132 -16.97 -3.43 2.11
CA GLY A 132 -15.68 -3.53 2.82
C GLY A 132 -15.36 -4.96 3.29
N ARG A 133 -16.36 -5.73 3.74
CA ARG A 133 -16.17 -7.15 4.12
C ARG A 133 -15.69 -8.00 2.96
N GLU A 134 -16.30 -7.83 1.79
CA GLU A 134 -15.89 -8.56 0.59
C GLU A 134 -14.50 -8.10 0.11
N ALA A 135 -14.21 -6.79 0.18
CA ALA A 135 -12.89 -6.26 -0.14
C ALA A 135 -11.80 -6.82 0.77
N ILE A 136 -12.03 -6.90 2.10
CA ILE A 136 -11.09 -7.49 3.06
C ILE A 136 -10.80 -8.96 2.71
N LYS A 137 -11.81 -9.76 2.40
CA LYS A 137 -11.63 -11.17 2.00
C LYS A 137 -10.81 -11.29 0.72
N GLU A 138 -11.09 -10.45 -0.26
CA GLU A 138 -10.35 -10.44 -1.52
C GLU A 138 -8.90 -9.98 -1.34
N MET A 139 -8.65 -8.94 -0.51
CA MET A 139 -7.30 -8.52 -0.14
C MET A 139 -6.52 -9.66 0.52
N ASN A 140 -7.15 -10.41 1.44
CA ASN A 140 -6.55 -11.61 2.05
C ASN A 140 -6.23 -12.68 1.00
N ARG A 141 -7.15 -12.92 0.05
CA ARG A 141 -6.97 -13.92 -1.01
C ARG A 141 -5.78 -13.63 -1.90
N VAL A 142 -5.64 -12.37 -2.34
CA VAL A 142 -4.55 -11.98 -3.26
C VAL A 142 -3.23 -11.69 -2.53
N GLY A 143 -3.26 -11.39 -1.23
CA GLY A 143 -2.07 -11.10 -0.42
C GLY A 143 -1.73 -9.61 -0.31
N ILE A 144 -2.74 -8.73 -0.28
CA ILE A 144 -2.59 -7.33 0.11
C ILE A 144 -2.75 -7.22 1.62
N VAL A 145 -1.82 -6.57 2.30
CA VAL A 145 -1.91 -6.25 3.72
C VAL A 145 -2.94 -5.14 3.93
N ILE A 146 -3.91 -5.41 4.81
CA ILE A 146 -4.92 -4.43 5.22
C ILE A 146 -4.26 -3.48 6.20
N ASP A 147 -4.23 -2.19 5.88
CA ASP A 147 -3.68 -1.14 6.74
C ASP A 147 -4.84 -0.30 7.30
N MET A 148 -4.92 -0.25 8.63
CA MET A 148 -5.99 0.46 9.34
C MET A 148 -5.59 1.86 9.79
N SER A 149 -4.45 2.38 9.33
CA SER A 149 -4.11 3.79 9.50
C SER A 149 -5.21 4.66 8.92
N HIS A 150 -5.50 5.80 9.55
CA HIS A 150 -6.57 6.73 9.18
C HIS A 150 -8.01 6.17 9.28
N SER A 151 -8.19 4.98 9.82
CA SER A 151 -9.53 4.39 10.05
C SER A 151 -10.04 4.66 11.47
N ALA A 152 -11.36 4.66 11.63
CA ALA A 152 -11.98 4.80 12.93
C ALA A 152 -11.86 3.52 13.77
N GLU A 153 -12.11 3.60 15.07
CA GLU A 153 -11.90 2.50 16.03
C GLU A 153 -12.73 1.27 15.68
N LYS A 154 -14.04 1.43 15.48
CA LYS A 154 -14.92 0.32 15.12
C LYS A 154 -14.55 -0.30 13.78
N SER A 155 -14.17 0.51 12.79
CA SER A 155 -13.68 0.02 11.51
C SER A 155 -12.43 -0.86 11.69
N THR A 156 -11.53 -0.47 12.58
CA THR A 156 -10.31 -1.24 12.89
C THR A 156 -10.65 -2.57 13.56
N ILE A 157 -11.52 -2.56 14.58
CA ILE A 157 -11.97 -3.76 15.27
C ILE A 157 -12.73 -4.70 14.32
N ASP A 158 -13.62 -4.15 13.49
CA ASP A 158 -14.33 -4.93 12.49
C ASP A 158 -13.36 -5.59 11.49
N ALA A 159 -12.36 -4.85 11.00
CA ALA A 159 -11.35 -5.41 10.10
C ALA A 159 -10.54 -6.53 10.73
N ILE A 160 -10.14 -6.41 12.00
CA ILE A 160 -9.46 -7.48 12.76
C ILE A 160 -10.32 -8.74 12.82
N ASN A 161 -11.63 -8.59 13.08
CA ASN A 161 -12.55 -9.72 13.21
C ASN A 161 -12.91 -10.38 11.86
N ILE A 162 -12.80 -9.64 10.75
CA ILE A 162 -13.12 -10.14 9.40
C ILE A 162 -11.91 -10.77 8.73
N SER A 163 -10.72 -10.21 8.94
CA SER A 163 -9.50 -10.62 8.26
C SER A 163 -8.97 -11.97 8.76
N ASP A 164 -8.62 -12.85 7.83
CA ASP A 164 -7.93 -14.12 8.12
C ASP A 164 -6.39 -13.93 8.26
N LYS A 165 -5.90 -12.72 8.03
CA LYS A 165 -4.48 -12.37 8.06
C LYS A 165 -4.23 -11.22 9.03
N PRO A 166 -3.00 -11.05 9.52
CA PRO A 166 -2.66 -9.88 10.31
C PRO A 166 -2.96 -8.59 9.56
N ILE A 167 -3.46 -7.59 10.26
CA ILE A 167 -3.60 -6.21 9.77
C ILE A 167 -2.38 -5.39 10.19
N ALA A 168 -2.20 -4.22 9.58
CA ALA A 168 -1.16 -3.27 9.94
C ALA A 168 -1.75 -1.92 10.37
N ILE A 169 -0.94 -1.14 11.09
CA ILE A 169 -1.06 0.30 11.29
C ILE A 169 0.34 0.85 11.03
N THR A 170 0.53 1.62 9.94
CA THR A 170 1.83 2.07 9.43
C THR A 170 2.12 3.53 9.70
#